data_1be4f9abc34370f37087fa4eefd83bd9
#
_entry.id   1be4f9abc34370f37087fa4eefd83bd9
#
_cell.length_a   1.000
_cell.length_b   1.000
_cell.length_c   1.000
_cell.angle_alpha   90.00
_cell.angle_beta   90.00
_cell.angle_gamma   90.00
#
_symmetry.space_group_name_H-M   'P 1'
#
loop_
_entity.id
_entity.type
_entity.pdbx_description
1 polymer ?
#
loop_
_entity_poly.entity_id
_entity_poly.type
_entity_poly.pdbx_seq_one_letter_code
_entity_poly.pdbx_strand_id
1 'polypeptide(L)'
;MVKKLLFLFLLFSSISFSQNPKLSPSTEVSIFTCGSGNQLYSTFGHTALRIKDAENQLDIVYNYGAFDFRTENFYLKFVKGDLQYFMNVTSFEDFIFEYQLDEREVIEQTLNLSLNKKQELFETLNASLYSTEKYYTYKFIDRNCTTMVTDKINSLFDGKILEKVDDKSISYREVLYPYFEDY
;
A
#
# COMPACT_ATOMS: atom_id res chain seq x y z
N MET A 1 -3.11 -51.20 -14.90
CA MET A 1 -3.00 -49.98 -15.76
C MET A 1 -3.88 -48.84 -15.30
N VAL A 2 -5.15 -49.06 -14.94
CA VAL A 2 -6.10 -48.00 -14.52
C VAL A 2 -5.62 -47.20 -13.30
N LYS A 3 -5.04 -47.80 -12.28
CA LYS A 3 -4.53 -47.10 -11.07
C LYS A 3 -3.38 -46.11 -11.37
N LYS A 4 -2.52 -46.44 -12.34
CA LYS A 4 -1.42 -45.52 -12.76
C LYS A 4 -1.96 -44.34 -13.58
N LEU A 5 -3.01 -44.53 -14.35
CA LEU A 5 -3.67 -43.47 -15.13
C LEU A 5 -4.42 -42.53 -14.20
N LEU A 6 -5.07 -43.02 -13.16
CA LEU A 6 -5.75 -42.20 -12.15
C LEU A 6 -4.76 -41.31 -11.38
N PHE A 7 -3.59 -41.82 -11.06
CA PHE A 7 -2.53 -41.07 -10.37
C PHE A 7 -1.94 -39.96 -11.24
N LEU A 8 -1.81 -40.23 -12.56
CA LEU A 8 -1.37 -39.20 -13.52
C LEU A 8 -2.42 -38.05 -13.68
N PHE A 9 -3.71 -38.42 -13.64
CA PHE A 9 -4.80 -37.43 -13.73
C PHE A 9 -4.89 -36.55 -12.48
N LEU A 10 -4.62 -37.11 -11.29
CA LEU A 10 -4.53 -36.36 -10.03
C LEU A 10 -3.32 -35.39 -9.98
N LEU A 11 -2.21 -35.74 -10.62
CA LEU A 11 -1.03 -34.84 -10.74
C LEU A 11 -1.28 -33.70 -11.70
N PHE A 12 -2.11 -33.86 -12.72
CA PHE A 12 -2.43 -32.77 -13.67
C PHE A 12 -3.46 -31.77 -13.12
N SER A 13 -4.30 -32.17 -12.17
CA SER A 13 -5.31 -31.28 -11.58
C SER A 13 -4.77 -30.28 -10.55
N SER A 14 -3.48 -30.33 -10.20
CA SER A 14 -2.87 -29.46 -9.21
C SER A 14 -2.11 -28.24 -9.79
N ILE A 15 -2.14 -28.04 -11.11
CA ILE A 15 -1.56 -26.82 -11.72
C ILE A 15 -2.66 -25.77 -11.83
N SER A 16 -3.15 -25.30 -10.68
CA SER A 16 -3.95 -24.06 -10.65
C SER A 16 -2.99 -22.88 -10.65
N PHE A 17 -2.77 -22.26 -11.81
CA PHE A 17 -2.18 -20.94 -11.85
C PHE A 17 -3.19 -19.97 -11.19
N SER A 18 -2.88 -19.50 -10.00
CA SER A 18 -3.61 -18.38 -9.40
C SER A 18 -3.33 -17.14 -10.25
N GLN A 19 -4.20 -16.87 -11.20
CA GLN A 19 -4.20 -15.61 -11.93
C GLN A 19 -4.92 -14.57 -11.08
N ASN A 20 -4.43 -13.34 -11.07
CA ASN A 20 -5.17 -12.23 -10.48
C ASN A 20 -6.56 -12.17 -11.14
N PRO A 21 -7.62 -11.98 -10.36
CA PRO A 21 -8.96 -11.86 -10.93
C PRO A 21 -9.01 -10.68 -11.90
N LYS A 22 -9.80 -10.84 -12.94
CA LYS A 22 -10.09 -9.73 -13.85
C LYS A 22 -11.09 -8.79 -13.17
N LEU A 23 -10.72 -7.53 -13.04
CA LEU A 23 -11.58 -6.52 -12.44
C LEU A 23 -12.84 -6.26 -13.28
N SER A 24 -13.95 -5.99 -12.61
CA SER A 24 -15.21 -5.64 -13.24
C SER A 24 -15.23 -4.18 -13.69
N PRO A 25 -16.15 -3.80 -14.61
CA PRO A 25 -16.33 -2.39 -15.00
C PRO A 25 -16.72 -1.46 -13.86
N SER A 26 -17.35 -2.00 -12.80
CA SER A 26 -17.77 -1.25 -11.61
C SER A 26 -16.66 -1.05 -10.58
N THR A 27 -15.45 -1.56 -10.82
CA THR A 27 -14.32 -1.41 -9.90
C THR A 27 -14.02 0.07 -9.62
N GLU A 28 -13.83 0.37 -8.35
CA GLU A 28 -13.35 1.67 -7.87
C GLU A 28 -11.91 1.53 -7.36
N VAL A 29 -11.11 2.55 -7.62
CA VAL A 29 -9.75 2.69 -7.04
C VAL A 29 -9.70 4.03 -6.33
N SER A 30 -9.26 4.01 -5.07
CA SER A 30 -9.21 5.22 -4.25
C SER A 30 -7.87 5.35 -3.53
N ILE A 31 -7.49 6.60 -3.25
CA ILE A 31 -6.42 6.94 -2.33
C ILE A 31 -7.06 7.26 -0.98
N PHE A 32 -6.50 6.72 0.09
CA PHE A 32 -6.78 7.15 1.45
C PHE A 32 -5.70 8.12 1.93
N THR A 33 -6.14 9.23 2.52
CA THR A 33 -5.31 10.13 3.33
C THR A 33 -5.80 10.01 4.77
N CYS A 34 -4.93 9.52 5.63
CA CYS A 34 -5.26 9.26 7.03
C CYS A 34 -4.57 10.27 7.93
N GLY A 35 -5.32 10.82 8.88
CA GLY A 35 -4.84 11.79 9.86
C GLY A 35 -3.71 11.24 10.74
N SER A 36 -3.00 12.15 11.42
CA SER A 36 -1.97 11.82 12.40
C SER A 36 -2.53 11.02 13.57
N GLY A 37 -1.70 10.21 14.21
CA GLY A 37 -2.01 9.49 15.44
C GLY A 37 -1.05 9.86 16.56
N ASN A 38 -1.36 9.40 17.78
CA ASN A 38 -0.63 9.74 19.00
C ASN A 38 0.67 8.92 19.20
N GLN A 39 0.95 7.98 18.31
CA GLN A 39 2.17 7.17 18.39
C GLN A 39 3.24 7.75 17.47
N LEU A 40 4.50 7.66 17.86
CA LEU A 40 5.62 8.20 17.11
C LEU A 40 5.63 7.77 15.62
N TYR A 41 5.27 6.52 15.34
CA TYR A 41 5.20 5.98 13.98
C TYR A 41 3.96 6.42 13.18
N SER A 42 2.94 6.96 13.83
CA SER A 42 1.72 7.46 13.20
C SER A 42 1.64 8.99 13.11
N THR A 43 2.64 9.70 13.61
CA THR A 43 2.73 11.16 13.69
C THR A 43 2.51 11.86 12.35
N PHE A 44 2.99 11.28 11.24
CA PHE A 44 2.88 11.89 9.91
C PHE A 44 1.60 11.51 9.15
N GLY A 45 0.67 10.81 9.80
CA GLY A 45 -0.47 10.27 9.10
C GLY A 45 -0.10 9.06 8.21
N HIS A 46 -0.95 8.76 7.22
CA HIS A 46 -0.72 7.63 6.32
C HIS A 46 -1.39 7.85 4.97
N THR A 47 -0.85 7.20 3.93
CA THR A 47 -1.45 7.13 2.60
C THR A 47 -1.55 5.67 2.17
N ALA A 48 -2.73 5.26 1.69
CA ALA A 48 -2.97 3.90 1.22
C ALA A 48 -3.80 3.88 -0.07
N LEU A 49 -3.84 2.74 -0.76
CA LEU A 49 -4.63 2.51 -1.97
C LEU A 49 -5.71 1.47 -1.69
N ARG A 50 -6.97 1.80 -1.99
CA ARG A 50 -8.10 0.86 -1.95
C ARG A 50 -8.44 0.41 -3.36
N ILE A 51 -8.73 -0.89 -3.51
CA ILE A 51 -9.39 -1.45 -4.68
C ILE A 51 -10.66 -2.14 -4.23
N LYS A 52 -11.80 -1.63 -4.73
CA LYS A 52 -13.13 -2.14 -4.44
C LYS A 52 -13.78 -2.63 -5.72
N ASP A 53 -14.19 -3.88 -5.74
CA ASP A 53 -14.90 -4.52 -6.84
C ASP A 53 -16.02 -5.40 -6.28
N ALA A 54 -17.23 -4.86 -6.23
CA ALA A 54 -18.37 -5.52 -5.61
C ALA A 54 -18.77 -6.80 -6.36
N GLU A 55 -18.59 -6.86 -7.69
CA GLU A 55 -18.91 -8.04 -8.48
C GLU A 55 -18.00 -9.21 -8.16
N ASN A 56 -16.73 -8.93 -7.87
CA ASN A 56 -15.72 -9.92 -7.49
C ASN A 56 -15.59 -10.11 -5.95
N GLN A 57 -16.45 -9.46 -5.16
CA GLN A 57 -16.39 -9.48 -3.68
C GLN A 57 -15.01 -9.07 -3.15
N LEU A 58 -14.37 -8.11 -3.82
CA LEU A 58 -13.06 -7.58 -3.48
C LEU A 58 -13.20 -6.20 -2.87
N ASP A 59 -12.70 -6.02 -1.66
CA ASP A 59 -12.59 -4.72 -0.99
C ASP A 59 -11.36 -4.73 -0.10
N ILE A 60 -10.24 -4.32 -0.66
CA ILE A 60 -8.92 -4.44 -0.05
C ILE A 60 -8.14 -3.13 -0.11
N VAL A 61 -7.25 -2.98 0.88
CA VAL A 61 -6.38 -1.81 1.02
C VAL A 61 -4.92 -2.25 0.98
N TYR A 62 -4.16 -1.66 0.06
CA TYR A 62 -2.72 -1.82 -0.07
C TYR A 62 -2.01 -0.74 0.74
N ASN A 63 -1.21 -1.18 1.70
CA ASN A 63 -0.50 -0.32 2.64
C ASN A 63 1.01 -0.39 2.43
N TYR A 64 1.65 0.74 2.15
CA TYR A 64 3.10 0.92 2.15
C TYR A 64 3.55 1.50 3.50
N GLY A 65 3.28 0.81 4.59
CA GLY A 65 3.52 1.37 5.92
C GLY A 65 3.71 0.31 7.00
N ALA A 66 3.65 -0.97 6.64
CA ALA A 66 3.84 -2.05 7.60
C ALA A 66 5.33 -2.19 7.98
N PHE A 67 5.59 -2.53 9.24
CA PHE A 67 6.91 -2.78 9.79
C PHE A 67 6.82 -3.82 10.91
N ASP A 68 7.95 -4.37 11.34
CA ASP A 68 8.00 -5.35 12.42
C ASP A 68 8.62 -4.71 13.67
N PHE A 69 7.84 -4.55 14.73
CA PHE A 69 8.30 -4.04 16.03
C PHE A 69 9.40 -4.91 16.67
N ARG A 70 9.53 -6.18 16.27
CA ARG A 70 10.59 -7.07 16.74
C ARG A 70 11.94 -6.77 16.09
N THR A 71 11.99 -5.84 15.14
CA THR A 71 13.24 -5.40 14.53
C THR A 71 14.21 -4.90 15.60
N GLU A 72 15.40 -5.46 15.62
CA GLU A 72 16.45 -5.05 16.57
C GLU A 72 16.72 -3.54 16.44
N ASN A 73 16.80 -2.84 17.59
CA ASN A 73 16.96 -1.39 17.68
C ASN A 73 15.88 -0.60 16.89
N PHE A 74 14.63 -1.06 16.95
CA PHE A 74 13.49 -0.51 16.19
C PHE A 74 13.45 1.03 16.25
N TYR A 75 13.35 1.62 17.44
CA TYR A 75 13.21 3.08 17.57
C TYR A 75 14.43 3.84 17.05
N LEU A 76 15.64 3.31 17.24
CA LEU A 76 16.86 3.93 16.73
C LEU A 76 16.88 3.92 15.20
N LYS A 77 16.51 2.81 14.58
CA LYS A 77 16.40 2.69 13.12
C LYS A 77 15.28 3.57 12.57
N PHE A 78 14.14 3.65 13.28
CA PHE A 78 13.05 4.54 12.92
C PHE A 78 13.53 5.99 12.86
N VAL A 79 14.09 6.52 13.96
CA VAL A 79 14.56 7.93 14.03
C VAL A 79 15.65 8.23 13.01
N LYS A 80 16.54 7.26 12.69
CA LYS A 80 17.57 7.41 11.66
C LYS A 80 17.03 7.30 10.22
N GLY A 81 15.77 6.89 10.02
CA GLY A 81 15.24 6.58 8.71
C GLY A 81 15.91 5.38 8.04
N ASP A 82 16.28 4.37 8.83
CA ASP A 82 16.90 3.11 8.36
C ASP A 82 16.03 1.89 8.67
N LEU A 83 14.81 2.11 9.17
CA LEU A 83 13.88 1.02 9.43
C LEU A 83 13.38 0.43 8.10
N GLN A 84 13.38 -0.91 8.04
CA GLN A 84 12.77 -1.61 6.92
C GLN A 84 11.25 -1.65 7.08
N TYR A 85 10.57 -1.17 6.06
CA TYR A 85 9.12 -1.26 5.90
C TYR A 85 8.77 -2.27 4.83
N PHE A 86 7.51 -2.67 4.81
CA PHE A 86 7.00 -3.53 3.75
C PHE A 86 5.56 -3.19 3.39
N MET A 87 5.21 -3.54 2.17
CA MET A 87 3.84 -3.49 1.68
C MET A 87 3.04 -4.66 2.23
N ASN A 88 1.84 -4.41 2.74
CA ASN A 88 0.86 -5.43 3.09
C ASN A 88 -0.52 -5.11 2.49
N VAL A 89 -1.43 -6.06 2.60
CA VAL A 89 -2.83 -5.92 2.19
C VAL A 89 -3.71 -6.33 3.36
N THR A 90 -4.76 -5.54 3.59
CA THR A 90 -5.81 -5.82 4.58
C THR A 90 -7.18 -5.70 3.93
N SER A 91 -8.23 -6.25 4.54
CA SER A 91 -9.59 -5.92 4.16
C SER A 91 -9.86 -4.43 4.44
N PHE A 92 -10.79 -3.83 3.70
CA PHE A 92 -11.22 -2.46 4.00
C PHE A 92 -11.83 -2.34 5.40
N GLU A 93 -12.57 -3.35 5.82
CA GLU A 93 -13.20 -3.40 7.15
C GLU A 93 -12.16 -3.35 8.27
N ASP A 94 -11.12 -4.20 8.20
CA ASP A 94 -10.03 -4.20 9.18
C ASP A 94 -9.26 -2.87 9.16
N PHE A 95 -8.99 -2.34 7.96
CA PHE A 95 -8.30 -1.06 7.83
C PHE A 95 -9.06 0.07 8.53
N ILE A 96 -10.35 0.25 8.24
CA ILE A 96 -11.17 1.31 8.84
C ILE A 96 -11.33 1.10 10.34
N PHE A 97 -11.46 -0.15 10.79
CA PHE A 97 -11.60 -0.46 12.22
C PHE A 97 -10.39 0.02 13.03
N GLU A 98 -9.15 -0.17 12.54
CA GLU A 98 -7.94 0.34 13.19
C GLU A 98 -7.97 1.88 13.34
N TYR A 99 -8.37 2.62 12.29
CA TYR A 99 -8.46 4.08 12.35
C TYR A 99 -9.58 4.59 13.25
N GLN A 100 -10.70 3.86 13.32
CA GLN A 100 -11.79 4.18 14.24
C GLN A 100 -11.38 3.99 15.71
N LEU A 101 -10.65 2.93 16.03
CA LEU A 101 -10.11 2.70 17.38
C LEU A 101 -9.14 3.80 17.82
N ASP A 102 -8.33 4.30 16.89
CA ASP A 102 -7.37 5.36 17.12
C ASP A 102 -7.97 6.77 17.03
N GLU A 103 -9.28 6.90 16.74
CA GLU A 103 -10.01 8.17 16.51
C GLU A 103 -9.35 9.04 15.44
N ARG A 104 -8.79 8.43 14.39
CA ARG A 104 -8.08 9.10 13.31
C ARG A 104 -8.98 9.29 12.09
N GLU A 105 -8.87 10.47 11.48
CA GLU A 105 -9.59 10.79 10.25
C GLU A 105 -9.09 9.93 9.08
N VAL A 106 -10.01 9.51 8.20
CA VAL A 106 -9.70 8.88 6.91
C VAL A 106 -10.49 9.58 5.82
N ILE A 107 -9.77 10.21 4.90
CA ILE A 107 -10.34 10.86 3.71
C ILE A 107 -10.12 9.95 2.52
N GLU A 108 -11.21 9.61 1.81
CA GLU A 108 -11.16 8.80 0.59
C GLU A 108 -11.30 9.69 -0.65
N GLN A 109 -10.39 9.51 -1.61
CA GLN A 109 -10.44 10.16 -2.91
C GLN A 109 -10.44 9.12 -4.02
N THR A 110 -11.57 8.97 -4.72
CA THR A 110 -11.69 8.05 -5.85
C THR A 110 -10.94 8.59 -7.06
N LEU A 111 -10.17 7.72 -7.71
CA LEU A 111 -9.39 8.04 -8.90
C LEU A 111 -10.20 7.77 -10.17
N ASN A 112 -10.20 8.74 -11.08
CA ASN A 112 -10.83 8.57 -12.40
C ASN A 112 -9.87 7.85 -13.37
N LEU A 113 -9.79 6.53 -13.23
CA LEU A 113 -8.96 5.65 -14.07
C LEU A 113 -9.83 4.84 -15.03
N SER A 114 -9.34 4.60 -16.25
CA SER A 114 -9.97 3.62 -17.15
C SER A 114 -9.85 2.20 -16.57
N LEU A 115 -10.75 1.29 -16.96
CA LEU A 115 -10.72 -0.10 -16.48
C LEU A 115 -9.36 -0.78 -16.73
N ASN A 116 -8.74 -0.52 -17.88
CA ASN A 116 -7.43 -1.07 -18.22
C ASN A 116 -6.36 -0.57 -17.23
N LYS A 117 -6.39 0.71 -16.85
CA LYS A 117 -5.45 1.28 -15.87
C LYS A 117 -5.70 0.76 -14.44
N LYS A 118 -6.96 0.53 -14.08
CA LYS A 118 -7.31 -0.12 -12.81
C LYS A 118 -6.76 -1.54 -12.75
N GLN A 119 -6.91 -2.31 -13.83
CA GLN A 119 -6.38 -3.67 -13.94
C GLN A 119 -4.85 -3.68 -13.88
N GLU A 120 -4.18 -2.82 -14.65
CA GLU A 120 -2.72 -2.66 -14.65
C GLU A 120 -2.18 -2.32 -13.25
N LEU A 121 -2.84 -1.40 -12.54
CA LEU A 121 -2.50 -1.05 -11.16
C LEU A 121 -2.62 -2.26 -10.23
N PHE A 122 -3.76 -2.97 -10.29
CA PHE A 122 -4.02 -4.14 -9.47
C PHE A 122 -2.97 -5.25 -9.69
N GLU A 123 -2.63 -5.53 -10.93
CA GLU A 123 -1.60 -6.51 -11.29
C GLU A 123 -0.21 -6.08 -10.78
N THR A 124 0.14 -4.80 -10.95
CA THR A 124 1.42 -4.25 -10.48
C THR A 124 1.54 -4.29 -8.96
N LEU A 125 0.47 -3.96 -8.24
CA LEU A 125 0.42 -4.03 -6.77
C LEU A 125 0.58 -5.48 -6.29
N ASN A 126 -0.13 -6.42 -6.89
CA ASN A 126 0.00 -7.83 -6.55
C ASN A 126 1.39 -8.38 -6.88
N ALA A 127 1.95 -8.03 -8.04
CA ALA A 127 3.33 -8.43 -8.39
C ALA A 127 4.34 -7.92 -7.35
N SER A 128 4.21 -6.67 -6.90
CA SER A 128 5.07 -6.11 -5.84
C SER A 128 4.86 -6.82 -4.50
N LEU A 129 3.61 -7.11 -4.12
CA LEU A 129 3.27 -7.79 -2.86
C LEU A 129 3.93 -9.17 -2.73
N TYR A 130 4.00 -9.93 -3.83
CA TYR A 130 4.55 -11.29 -3.87
C TYR A 130 6.02 -11.36 -4.26
N SER A 131 6.70 -10.20 -4.40
CA SER A 131 8.12 -10.11 -4.72
C SER A 131 8.94 -9.54 -3.57
N THR A 132 10.27 -9.49 -3.75
CA THR A 132 11.19 -8.81 -2.83
C THR A 132 10.99 -7.29 -2.84
N GLU A 133 10.35 -6.73 -3.87
CA GLU A 133 10.05 -5.30 -3.99
C GLU A 133 9.07 -4.78 -2.93
N LYS A 134 8.34 -5.70 -2.26
CA LYS A 134 7.49 -5.30 -1.14
C LYS A 134 8.27 -4.67 0.02
N TYR A 135 9.56 -5.00 0.18
CA TYR A 135 10.41 -4.46 1.24
C TYR A 135 11.15 -3.22 0.78
N TYR A 136 11.20 -2.19 1.63
CA TYR A 136 11.94 -0.98 1.33
C TYR A 136 12.45 -0.30 2.62
N THR A 137 13.52 0.46 2.51
CA THR A 137 13.99 1.30 3.61
C THR A 137 13.18 2.59 3.61
N TYR A 138 12.52 2.86 4.72
CA TYR A 138 11.72 4.07 4.89
C TYR A 138 12.61 5.31 4.98
N LYS A 139 12.21 6.37 4.31
CA LYS A 139 12.80 7.71 4.41
C LYS A 139 11.68 8.73 4.57
N PHE A 140 11.77 9.59 5.59
CA PHE A 140 10.68 10.50 5.94
C PHE A 140 10.20 11.38 4.79
N ILE A 141 11.10 11.80 3.91
CA ILE A 141 10.81 12.74 2.83
C ILE A 141 10.73 12.07 1.45
N ASP A 142 11.68 11.15 1.16
CA ASP A 142 11.89 10.70 -0.21
C ASP A 142 11.34 9.31 -0.51
N ARG A 143 11.06 8.49 0.53
CA ARG A 143 10.58 7.13 0.34
C ARG A 143 9.67 6.69 1.49
N ASN A 144 8.44 7.14 1.45
CA ASN A 144 7.40 6.91 2.46
C ASN A 144 6.11 6.38 1.82
N CYS A 145 5.06 6.16 2.61
CA CYS A 145 3.78 5.64 2.10
C CYS A 145 3.22 6.50 0.95
N THR A 146 3.28 7.82 1.07
CA THR A 146 2.77 8.74 0.04
C THR A 146 3.58 8.64 -1.25
N THR A 147 4.92 8.68 -1.18
CA THR A 147 5.76 8.57 -2.38
C THR A 147 5.62 7.22 -3.06
N MET A 148 5.52 6.12 -2.28
CA MET A 148 5.31 4.77 -2.83
C MET A 148 3.97 4.66 -3.57
N VAL A 149 2.89 5.21 -3.02
CA VAL A 149 1.57 5.27 -3.68
C VAL A 149 1.63 6.13 -4.95
N THR A 150 2.22 7.32 -4.85
CA THR A 150 2.39 8.25 -5.97
C THR A 150 3.17 7.61 -7.12
N ASP A 151 4.27 6.93 -6.83
CA ASP A 151 5.10 6.26 -7.83
C ASP A 151 4.33 5.14 -8.53
N LYS A 152 3.53 4.35 -7.80
CA LYS A 152 2.69 3.30 -8.39
C LYS A 152 1.62 3.89 -9.32
N ILE A 153 0.99 4.98 -8.95
CA ILE A 153 0.00 5.65 -9.82
C ILE A 153 0.70 6.26 -11.04
N ASN A 154 1.80 6.96 -10.86
CA ASN A 154 2.55 7.57 -11.96
C ASN A 154 3.08 6.53 -12.96
N SER A 155 3.43 5.32 -12.49
CA SER A 155 3.92 4.25 -13.38
C SER A 155 2.88 3.76 -14.40
N LEU A 156 1.60 4.12 -14.24
CA LEU A 156 0.53 3.81 -15.18
C LEU A 156 0.51 4.73 -16.42
N PHE A 157 1.30 5.81 -16.43
CA PHE A 157 1.23 6.85 -17.44
C PHE A 157 2.62 7.17 -18.00
N ASP A 158 2.66 7.72 -19.22
CA ASP A 158 3.91 8.11 -19.89
C ASP A 158 4.59 9.34 -19.26
N GLY A 159 3.93 9.97 -18.28
CA GLY A 159 4.44 11.13 -17.54
C GLY A 159 3.91 11.17 -16.11
N LYS A 160 4.50 12.02 -15.28
CA LYS A 160 4.02 12.21 -13.91
C LYS A 160 2.71 13.00 -13.92
N ILE A 161 1.65 12.39 -13.39
CA ILE A 161 0.34 13.01 -13.19
C ILE A 161 0.14 13.48 -11.75
N LEU A 162 0.90 12.90 -10.82
CA LEU A 162 0.99 13.32 -9.42
C LEU A 162 2.39 13.81 -9.16
N GLU A 163 2.51 15.05 -8.73
CA GLU A 163 3.79 15.68 -8.43
C GLU A 163 3.82 16.15 -6.98
N LYS A 164 5.01 16.09 -6.39
CA LYS A 164 5.25 16.67 -5.08
C LYS A 164 5.23 18.19 -5.23
N VAL A 165 4.39 18.86 -4.44
CA VAL A 165 4.40 20.31 -4.33
C VAL A 165 5.41 20.68 -3.26
N ASP A 166 6.61 21.07 -3.68
CA ASP A 166 7.66 21.53 -2.77
C ASP A 166 7.61 23.05 -2.60
N ASP A 167 7.48 23.49 -1.37
CA ASP A 167 7.84 24.86 -1.02
C ASP A 167 9.36 24.92 -0.78
N LYS A 168 10.09 25.38 -1.79
CA LYS A 168 11.55 25.51 -1.73
C LYS A 168 12.06 26.55 -0.73
N SER A 169 11.17 27.34 -0.14
CA SER A 169 11.49 28.33 0.90
C SER A 169 11.60 27.70 2.30
N ILE A 170 11.08 26.48 2.48
CA ILE A 170 11.02 25.78 3.76
C ILE A 170 12.03 24.64 3.76
N SER A 171 12.86 24.54 4.80
CA SER A 171 13.77 23.41 4.97
C SER A 171 13.02 22.14 5.44
N TYR A 172 13.56 20.96 5.17
CA TYR A 172 13.00 19.69 5.68
C TYR A 172 12.89 19.68 7.21
N ARG A 173 13.77 20.37 7.90
CA ARG A 173 13.72 20.53 9.35
C ARG A 173 12.47 21.30 9.79
N GLU A 174 12.16 22.40 9.13
CA GLU A 174 10.96 23.19 9.41
C GLU A 174 9.66 22.43 9.11
N VAL A 175 9.67 21.54 8.10
CA VAL A 175 8.54 20.65 7.81
C VAL A 175 8.37 19.62 8.92
N LEU A 176 9.44 19.07 9.48
CA LEU A 176 9.40 17.96 10.43
C LEU A 176 9.20 18.41 11.89
N TYR A 177 9.75 19.58 12.29
CA TYR A 177 9.71 20.05 13.67
C TYR A 177 8.33 20.08 14.31
N PRO A 178 7.27 20.61 13.65
CA PRO A 178 5.93 20.65 14.27
C PRO A 178 5.39 19.29 14.70
N TYR A 179 5.86 18.22 14.06
CA TYR A 179 5.43 16.86 14.39
C TYR A 179 6.16 16.24 15.59
N PHE A 180 7.20 16.91 16.09
CA PHE A 180 8.03 16.41 17.20
C PHE A 180 8.05 17.35 18.41
N GLU A 181 7.26 18.44 18.40
CA GLU A 181 7.23 19.43 19.49
C GLU A 181 6.75 18.83 20.81
N ASP A 182 5.95 17.76 20.76
CA ASP A 182 5.39 17.09 21.94
C ASP A 182 6.23 15.87 22.41
N TYR A 183 7.38 15.61 21.78
CA TYR A 183 8.31 14.54 22.11
C TYR A 183 9.68 15.09 22.51
#